data_a6523d35b84313f3378436001b97804e
#
_entry.id   a6523d35b84313f3378436001b97804e
#
_cell.length_a   1.000
_cell.length_b   1.000
_cell.length_c   1.000
_cell.angle_alpha   90.00
_cell.angle_beta   90.00
_cell.angle_gamma   90.00
#
_symmetry.space_group_name_H-M   'P 1'
#
loop_
_entity.id
_entity.type
_entity.pdbx_description
1 polymer ?
#
loop_
_entity_poly.entity_id
_entity_poly.type
_entity_poly.pdbx_seq_one_letter_code
_entity_poly.pdbx_strand_id
1 'polypeptide(L)'
;MEKKLFFVFNPKAGKGKIKTALMDIVDIFNKGGYEVIIRATQYPKDAYEMTKKYADKVDLVVCSGGDGTLDEVVAGLVETGSKVPVGYIPAGSTNDFAGSLFIPKNMVAAAEMIMAENVYRCDIGKFNKQTFTYIAAFGLFTDVAYETDQDLKNIL
;
A
#
# COMPACT_ATOMS: atom_id res chain seq x y z
N MET A 1 3.53 17.81 19.28
CA MET A 1 3.71 16.33 19.29
C MET A 1 4.44 15.92 18.03
N GLU A 2 5.38 15.04 18.15
CA GLU A 2 6.10 14.46 17.03
C GLU A 2 5.17 13.58 16.20
N LYS A 3 5.08 13.82 14.89
CA LYS A 3 4.23 13.01 13.99
C LYS A 3 4.84 11.61 13.86
N LYS A 4 4.00 10.59 13.82
CA LYS A 4 4.42 9.18 13.67
C LYS A 4 4.03 8.64 12.30
N LEU A 5 4.97 7.92 11.71
CA LEU A 5 4.78 7.24 10.43
C LEU A 5 5.05 5.75 10.59
N PHE A 6 4.11 4.92 10.16
CA PHE A 6 4.30 3.49 10.06
C PHE A 6 4.69 3.12 8.62
N PHE A 7 5.90 2.63 8.45
CA PHE A 7 6.42 2.19 7.16
C PHE A 7 6.51 0.67 7.10
N VAL A 8 5.61 0.05 6.33
CA VAL A 8 5.59 -1.39 6.07
C VAL A 8 6.00 -1.68 4.64
N PHE A 9 6.86 -2.67 4.43
CA PHE A 9 7.31 -3.03 3.09
C PHE A 9 7.49 -4.53 2.89
N ASN A 10 7.28 -4.97 1.65
CA ASN A 10 7.59 -6.33 1.23
C ASN A 10 9.07 -6.40 0.78
N PRO A 11 9.97 -7.06 1.53
CA PRO A 11 11.39 -7.10 1.21
C PRO A 11 11.72 -7.89 -0.06
N LYS A 12 10.77 -8.67 -0.58
CA LYS A 12 10.94 -9.50 -1.79
C LYS A 12 10.37 -8.84 -3.05
N ALA A 13 9.56 -7.79 -2.90
CA ALA A 13 8.94 -7.12 -4.05
C ALA A 13 9.99 -6.56 -5.01
N GLY A 14 9.75 -6.72 -6.31
CA GLY A 14 10.62 -6.19 -7.36
C GLY A 14 12.08 -6.62 -7.24
N LYS A 15 12.32 -7.88 -6.88
CA LYS A 15 13.67 -8.44 -6.65
C LYS A 15 14.43 -7.75 -5.49
N GLY A 16 13.70 -7.22 -4.51
CA GLY A 16 14.28 -6.63 -3.30
C GLY A 16 14.83 -5.21 -3.51
N LYS A 17 14.32 -4.46 -4.46
CA LYS A 17 14.75 -3.07 -4.76
C LYS A 17 14.74 -2.15 -3.54
N ILE A 18 13.84 -2.40 -2.58
CA ILE A 18 13.77 -1.60 -1.34
C ILE A 18 15.09 -1.55 -0.59
N LYS A 19 15.92 -2.60 -0.66
CA LYS A 19 17.20 -2.68 0.04
C LYS A 19 18.16 -1.56 -0.31
N THR A 20 18.12 -1.08 -1.55
CA THR A 20 19.01 -0.01 -2.01
C THR A 20 18.47 1.39 -1.74
N ALA A 21 17.17 1.55 -1.51
CA ALA A 21 16.52 2.84 -1.31
C ALA A 21 16.08 3.09 0.14
N LEU A 22 16.12 2.07 1.00
CA LEU A 22 15.52 2.14 2.34
C LEU A 22 16.07 3.30 3.18
N MET A 23 17.38 3.48 3.18
CA MET A 23 18.01 4.53 3.98
C MET A 23 17.63 5.92 3.52
N ASP A 24 17.60 6.14 2.20
CA ASP A 24 17.20 7.43 1.61
C ASP A 24 15.73 7.73 1.91
N ILE A 25 14.87 6.72 1.80
CA ILE A 25 13.44 6.85 2.12
C ILE A 25 13.23 7.22 3.59
N VAL A 26 13.93 6.55 4.51
CA VAL A 26 13.81 6.84 5.95
C VAL A 26 14.32 8.25 6.27
N ASP A 27 15.43 8.67 5.65
CA ASP A 27 15.95 10.02 5.80
C ASP A 27 14.96 11.09 5.33
N ILE A 28 14.27 10.85 4.20
CA ILE A 28 13.22 11.73 3.70
C ILE A 28 12.09 11.87 4.72
N PHE A 29 11.61 10.76 5.30
CA PHE A 29 10.54 10.79 6.28
C PHE A 29 10.95 11.48 7.59
N ASN A 30 12.17 11.25 8.05
CA ASN A 30 12.71 11.93 9.23
C ASN A 30 12.85 13.44 8.98
N LYS A 31 13.34 13.86 7.81
CA LYS A 31 13.38 15.27 7.40
C LYS A 31 11.98 15.88 7.27
N GLY A 32 10.98 15.08 6.94
CA GLY A 32 9.57 15.45 6.96
C GLY A 32 8.97 15.60 8.38
N GLY A 33 9.76 15.37 9.43
CA GLY A 33 9.35 15.54 10.82
C GLY A 33 8.62 14.32 11.41
N TYR A 34 8.81 13.14 10.84
CA TYR A 34 8.18 11.92 11.33
C TYR A 34 9.14 11.03 12.14
N GLU A 35 8.65 10.54 13.28
CA GLU A 35 9.19 9.34 13.92
C GLU A 35 8.76 8.12 13.11
N VAL A 36 9.71 7.33 12.57
CA VAL A 36 9.41 6.25 11.62
C VAL A 36 9.46 4.89 12.29
N ILE A 37 8.33 4.18 12.30
CA ILE A 37 8.23 2.79 12.72
C ILE A 37 8.32 1.91 11.49
N ILE A 38 9.39 1.14 11.36
CA ILE A 38 9.72 0.34 10.17
C ILE A 38 9.42 -1.13 10.40
N ARG A 39 8.73 -1.77 9.45
CA ARG A 39 8.44 -3.21 9.47
C ARG A 39 8.57 -3.84 8.09
N ALA A 40 9.37 -4.89 7.99
CA ALA A 40 9.42 -5.76 6.82
C ALA A 40 8.42 -6.91 6.98
N THR A 41 7.61 -7.17 5.97
CA THR A 41 6.67 -8.31 5.99
C THR A 41 7.42 -9.64 5.97
N GLN A 42 6.92 -10.62 6.69
CA GLN A 42 7.54 -11.93 6.83
C GLN A 42 6.74 -13.05 6.13
N TYR A 43 5.42 -12.87 6.00
CA TYR A 43 4.50 -13.85 5.42
C TYR A 43 3.30 -13.16 4.76
N PRO A 44 2.50 -13.87 3.94
CA PRO A 44 1.27 -13.33 3.36
C PRO A 44 0.30 -12.83 4.44
N LYS A 45 -0.33 -11.69 4.19
CA LYS A 45 -1.22 -10.95 5.13
C LYS A 45 -0.52 -10.28 6.33
N ASP A 46 0.79 -10.32 6.40
CA ASP A 46 1.51 -9.67 7.50
C ASP A 46 1.35 -8.13 7.45
N ALA A 47 1.33 -7.54 6.26
CA ALA A 47 1.06 -6.09 6.11
C ALA A 47 -0.35 -5.72 6.61
N TYR A 48 -1.35 -6.56 6.39
CA TYR A 48 -2.71 -6.38 6.91
C TYR A 48 -2.71 -6.40 8.45
N GLU A 49 -2.13 -7.42 9.09
CA GLU A 49 -2.11 -7.54 10.54
C GLU A 49 -1.32 -6.41 11.22
N MET A 50 -0.16 -6.05 10.65
CA MET A 50 0.63 -4.94 11.16
C MET A 50 -0.10 -3.60 11.01
N THR A 51 -0.78 -3.37 9.89
CA THR A 51 -1.57 -2.15 9.69
C THR A 51 -2.67 -2.03 10.73
N LYS A 52 -3.40 -3.08 11.02
CA LYS A 52 -4.40 -3.08 12.10
C LYS A 52 -3.81 -2.69 13.45
N LYS A 53 -2.62 -3.18 13.74
CA LYS A 53 -1.93 -2.90 15.00
C LYS A 53 -1.50 -1.44 15.16
N TYR A 54 -1.14 -0.78 14.06
CA TYR A 54 -0.54 0.56 14.08
C TYR A 54 -1.47 1.68 13.61
N ALA A 55 -2.55 1.38 12.89
CA ALA A 55 -3.42 2.36 12.23
C ALA A 55 -3.89 3.53 13.13
N ASP A 56 -4.24 3.23 14.40
CA ASP A 56 -4.73 4.24 15.35
C ASP A 56 -3.61 4.89 16.18
N LYS A 57 -2.35 4.59 15.89
CA LYS A 57 -1.18 5.03 16.66
C LYS A 57 -0.25 5.95 15.87
N VAL A 58 -0.58 6.20 14.61
CA VAL A 58 0.27 6.94 13.67
C VAL A 58 -0.54 7.96 12.88
N ASP A 59 0.15 8.95 12.35
CA ASP A 59 -0.42 10.03 11.55
C ASP A 59 -0.36 9.73 10.04
N LEU A 60 0.47 8.76 9.65
CA LEU A 60 0.65 8.34 8.27
C LEU A 60 1.05 6.87 8.21
N VAL A 61 0.43 6.11 7.33
CA VAL A 61 0.88 4.76 6.96
C VAL A 61 1.52 4.84 5.57
N VAL A 62 2.72 4.30 5.43
CA VAL A 62 3.37 4.16 4.12
C VAL A 62 3.61 2.69 3.85
N CYS A 63 3.26 2.24 2.66
CA CYS A 63 3.61 0.89 2.23
C CYS A 63 4.49 0.90 0.99
N SER A 64 5.41 -0.05 0.92
CA SER A 64 6.20 -0.33 -0.27
C SER A 64 6.11 -1.79 -0.65
N GLY A 65 5.73 -2.03 -1.89
CA GLY A 65 5.50 -3.37 -2.43
C GLY A 65 4.80 -3.32 -3.77
N GLY A 66 4.22 -4.43 -4.17
CA GLY A 66 3.28 -4.50 -5.28
C GLY A 66 1.85 -4.16 -4.86
N ASP A 67 0.92 -4.27 -5.81
CA ASP A 67 -0.50 -3.99 -5.59
C ASP A 67 -1.10 -4.86 -4.47
N GLY A 68 -0.65 -6.12 -4.32
CA GLY A 68 -1.08 -7.00 -3.24
C GLY A 68 -0.68 -6.50 -1.83
N THR A 69 0.50 -5.92 -1.68
CA THR A 69 0.92 -5.32 -0.40
C THR A 69 0.05 -4.08 -0.07
N LEU A 70 -0.24 -3.28 -1.07
CA LEU A 70 -1.14 -2.13 -0.92
C LEU A 70 -2.54 -2.58 -0.50
N ASP A 71 -3.09 -3.61 -1.15
CA ASP A 71 -4.42 -4.15 -0.83
C ASP A 71 -4.48 -4.68 0.62
N GLU A 72 -3.44 -5.35 1.10
CA GLU A 72 -3.34 -5.78 2.49
C GLU A 72 -3.38 -4.59 3.47
N VAL A 73 -2.63 -3.53 3.19
CA VAL A 73 -2.63 -2.32 4.02
C VAL A 73 -4.00 -1.65 4.02
N VAL A 74 -4.60 -1.46 2.86
CA VAL A 74 -5.93 -0.86 2.73
C VAL A 74 -6.99 -1.70 3.44
N ALA A 75 -6.94 -3.03 3.31
CA ALA A 75 -7.85 -3.93 4.00
C ALA A 75 -7.74 -3.80 5.53
N GLY A 76 -6.52 -3.67 6.06
CA GLY A 76 -6.28 -3.45 7.48
C GLY A 76 -6.87 -2.12 7.98
N LEU A 77 -6.74 -1.05 7.21
CA LEU A 77 -7.32 0.25 7.55
C LEU A 77 -8.86 0.23 7.50
N VAL A 78 -9.43 -0.40 6.49
CA VAL A 78 -10.89 -0.54 6.37
C VAL A 78 -11.48 -1.31 7.53
N GLU A 79 -10.82 -2.39 7.96
CA GLU A 79 -11.31 -3.19 9.09
C GLU A 79 -11.27 -2.44 10.42
N THR A 80 -10.24 -1.64 10.65
CA THR A 80 -10.13 -0.80 11.86
C THR A 80 -11.04 0.44 11.82
N GLY A 81 -11.55 0.81 10.64
CA GLY A 81 -12.25 2.07 10.44
C GLY A 81 -11.35 3.30 10.51
N SER A 82 -10.03 3.11 10.51
CA SER A 82 -9.04 4.18 10.56
C SER A 82 -9.11 5.06 9.32
N LYS A 83 -8.97 6.38 9.52
CA LYS A 83 -8.94 7.38 8.45
C LYS A 83 -7.52 7.90 8.18
N VAL A 84 -6.52 7.24 8.73
CA VAL A 84 -5.13 7.62 8.52
C VAL A 84 -4.79 7.58 7.02
N PRO A 85 -4.12 8.60 6.49
CA PRO A 85 -3.72 8.59 5.09
C PRO A 85 -2.69 7.50 4.78
N VAL A 86 -2.67 7.06 3.52
CA VAL A 86 -1.74 6.04 3.03
C VAL A 86 -0.83 6.62 1.96
N GLY A 87 0.47 6.50 2.15
CA GLY A 87 1.48 6.70 1.11
C GLY A 87 1.84 5.37 0.44
N TYR A 88 2.03 5.38 -0.87
CA TYR A 88 2.42 4.18 -1.62
C TYR A 88 3.72 4.38 -2.38
N ILE A 89 4.68 3.51 -2.14
CA ILE A 89 5.96 3.43 -2.86
C ILE A 89 5.95 2.14 -3.69
N PRO A 90 5.75 2.22 -5.02
CA PRO A 90 5.65 1.05 -5.87
C PRO A 90 7.00 0.31 -5.95
N ALA A 91 6.99 -0.98 -5.66
CA ALA A 91 8.15 -1.86 -5.74
C ALA A 91 7.85 -3.19 -6.44
N GLY A 92 6.62 -3.45 -6.80
CA GLY A 92 6.21 -4.65 -7.53
C GLY A 92 6.58 -4.60 -9.01
N SER A 93 6.19 -5.65 -9.75
CA SER A 93 6.49 -5.77 -11.18
C SER A 93 5.58 -4.89 -12.04
N THR A 94 4.30 -4.80 -11.73
CA THR A 94 3.29 -4.11 -12.54
C THR A 94 2.95 -2.73 -11.96
N ASN A 95 2.60 -2.67 -10.67
CA ASN A 95 2.25 -1.42 -9.96
C ASN A 95 1.20 -0.58 -10.69
N ASP A 96 0.11 -1.22 -11.07
CA ASP A 96 -0.93 -0.57 -11.90
C ASP A 96 -1.56 0.63 -11.17
N PHE A 97 -1.81 0.50 -9.88
CA PHE A 97 -2.35 1.60 -9.07
C PHE A 97 -1.44 2.83 -9.08
N ALA A 98 -0.15 2.63 -8.93
CA ALA A 98 0.82 3.70 -9.01
C ALA A 98 0.80 4.39 -10.39
N GLY A 99 0.65 3.60 -11.46
CA GLY A 99 0.53 4.13 -12.82
C GLY A 99 -0.69 5.02 -13.01
N SER A 100 -1.84 4.62 -12.48
CA SER A 100 -3.09 5.40 -12.59
C SER A 100 -3.08 6.71 -11.81
N LEU A 101 -2.31 6.81 -10.75
CA LEU A 101 -2.14 8.01 -9.93
C LEU A 101 -0.87 8.80 -10.25
N PHE A 102 -0.15 8.43 -11.31
CA PHE A 102 1.11 9.06 -11.72
C PHE A 102 2.18 9.06 -10.60
N ILE A 103 2.15 8.06 -9.73
CA ILE A 103 3.17 7.89 -8.69
C ILE A 103 4.50 7.48 -9.37
N PRO A 104 5.62 8.14 -9.04
CA PRO A 104 6.91 7.82 -9.62
C PRO A 104 7.32 6.36 -9.41
N LYS A 105 7.90 5.73 -10.44
CA LYS A 105 8.48 4.39 -10.32
C LYS A 105 9.78 4.38 -9.49
N ASN A 106 10.46 5.51 -9.41
CA ASN A 106 11.60 5.69 -8.54
C ASN A 106 11.11 5.79 -7.09
N MET A 107 11.63 4.94 -6.21
CA MET A 107 11.15 4.81 -4.83
C MET A 107 11.45 6.06 -3.98
N VAL A 108 12.59 6.69 -4.21
CA VAL A 108 12.99 7.93 -3.52
C VAL A 108 12.06 9.08 -3.95
N ALA A 109 11.82 9.23 -5.24
CA ALA A 109 10.90 10.23 -5.77
C ALA A 109 9.45 10.00 -5.28
N ALA A 110 9.04 8.74 -5.13
CA ALA A 110 7.73 8.42 -4.56
C ALA A 110 7.65 8.83 -3.07
N ALA A 111 8.71 8.62 -2.30
CA ALA A 111 8.79 9.07 -0.90
C ALA A 111 8.75 10.60 -0.78
N GLU A 112 9.44 11.32 -1.65
CA GLU A 112 9.40 12.79 -1.74
C GLU A 112 7.99 13.27 -2.08
N MET A 113 7.30 12.61 -3.02
CA MET A 113 5.91 12.93 -3.38
C MET A 113 4.96 12.75 -2.19
N ILE A 114 5.15 11.72 -1.37
CA ILE A 114 4.37 11.50 -0.15
C ILE A 114 4.56 12.66 0.83
N MET A 115 5.78 13.13 1.01
CA MET A 115 6.09 14.26 1.91
C MET A 115 5.56 15.60 1.39
N ALA A 116 5.25 15.72 0.10
CA ALA A 116 4.58 16.90 -0.45
C ALA A 116 3.10 17.03 -0.05
N GLU A 117 2.57 16.06 0.70
CA GLU A 117 1.22 16.04 1.31
C GLU A 117 0.05 16.22 0.33
N ASN A 118 0.22 15.87 -0.94
CA ASN A 118 -0.87 15.83 -1.92
C ASN A 118 -1.75 14.60 -1.67
N VAL A 119 -2.85 14.77 -0.95
CA VAL A 119 -3.76 13.67 -0.62
C VAL A 119 -4.85 13.56 -1.69
N TYR A 120 -4.93 12.39 -2.34
CA TYR A 120 -6.02 12.03 -3.23
C TYR A 120 -7.02 11.14 -2.49
N ARG A 121 -8.31 11.42 -2.66
CA ARG A 121 -9.37 10.52 -2.20
C ARG A 121 -9.65 9.51 -3.29
N CYS A 122 -9.46 8.24 -2.97
CA CYS A 122 -9.74 7.13 -3.86
C CYS A 122 -10.94 6.34 -3.33
N ASP A 123 -11.81 5.92 -4.24
CA ASP A 123 -12.84 4.96 -3.91
C ASP A 123 -12.22 3.59 -3.69
N ILE A 124 -12.74 2.86 -2.71
CA ILE A 124 -12.32 1.49 -2.41
C ILE A 124 -13.46 0.57 -2.78
N GLY A 125 -13.20 -0.38 -3.66
CA GLY A 125 -14.14 -1.43 -3.98
C GLY A 125 -14.17 -2.49 -2.88
N LYS A 126 -15.35 -3.08 -2.64
CA LYS A 126 -15.53 -4.22 -1.76
C LYS A 126 -16.26 -5.32 -2.50
N PHE A 127 -15.64 -6.48 -2.59
CA PHE A 127 -16.26 -7.67 -3.17
C PHE A 127 -16.24 -8.78 -2.11
N ASN A 128 -17.43 -9.24 -1.70
CA ASN A 128 -17.60 -10.13 -0.56
C ASN A 128 -16.93 -9.55 0.71
N LYS A 129 -15.92 -10.23 1.24
CA LYS A 129 -15.14 -9.80 2.42
C LYS A 129 -13.80 -9.18 2.06
N GLN A 130 -13.47 -9.06 0.76
CA GLN A 130 -12.22 -8.51 0.29
C GLN A 130 -12.41 -7.05 -0.14
N THR A 131 -11.49 -6.20 0.31
CA THR A 131 -11.37 -4.83 -0.18
C THR A 131 -10.29 -4.78 -1.25
N PHE A 132 -10.51 -3.95 -2.26
CA PHE A 132 -9.54 -3.73 -3.32
C PHE A 132 -9.46 -2.26 -3.69
N THR A 133 -8.30 -1.81 -4.05
CA THR A 133 -8.07 -0.52 -4.70
C THR A 133 -8.40 -0.62 -6.19
N TYR A 134 -8.49 0.53 -6.87
CA TYR A 134 -8.93 0.63 -8.27
C TYR A 134 -8.43 -0.49 -9.19
N ILE A 135 -7.26 -1.00 -8.96
CA ILE A 135 -6.62 -1.92 -9.90
C ILE A 135 -6.83 -3.38 -9.59
N ALA A 136 -7.20 -3.67 -8.40
CA ALA A 136 -7.75 -4.96 -8.12
C ALA A 136 -8.95 -5.24 -9.04
N ALA A 137 -9.59 -4.21 -9.64
CA ALA A 137 -10.61 -4.44 -10.65
C ALA A 137 -10.09 -5.23 -11.86
N PHE A 138 -8.90 -5.02 -12.36
CA PHE A 138 -8.34 -5.75 -13.51
C PHE A 138 -7.56 -7.00 -13.12
N GLY A 139 -6.75 -6.99 -12.09
CA GLY A 139 -6.02 -8.16 -11.59
C GLY A 139 -6.92 -9.16 -10.88
N LEU A 140 -7.87 -8.72 -10.08
CA LEU A 140 -8.86 -9.56 -9.43
C LEU A 140 -9.86 -10.20 -10.40
N PHE A 141 -10.17 -9.57 -11.51
CA PHE A 141 -11.02 -10.21 -12.51
C PHE A 141 -10.36 -11.42 -13.17
N THR A 142 -9.04 -11.47 -13.24
CA THR A 142 -8.35 -12.69 -13.68
C THR A 142 -8.38 -13.77 -12.60
N ASP A 143 -8.20 -13.45 -11.33
CA ASP A 143 -8.26 -14.44 -10.24
C ASP A 143 -9.71 -14.81 -9.88
N VAL A 144 -10.62 -13.85 -9.85
CA VAL A 144 -12.07 -14.08 -9.68
C VAL A 144 -12.64 -14.87 -10.87
N ALA A 145 -12.07 -14.73 -12.05
CA ALA A 145 -12.48 -15.56 -13.21
C ALA A 145 -12.17 -17.04 -13.02
N TYR A 146 -11.27 -17.41 -12.14
CA TYR A 146 -10.98 -18.82 -11.81
C TYR A 146 -11.80 -19.35 -10.63
N GLU A 147 -12.26 -18.49 -9.73
CA GLU A 147 -12.97 -18.90 -8.52
C GLU A 147 -14.48 -18.55 -8.51
N THR A 148 -14.97 -17.79 -9.47
CA THR A 148 -16.37 -17.32 -9.50
C THR A 148 -17.25 -18.17 -10.38
N ASP A 149 -18.48 -18.35 -9.91
CA ASP A 149 -19.55 -19.06 -10.60
C ASP A 149 -19.80 -18.48 -12.01
N GLN A 150 -20.15 -19.37 -12.96
CA GLN A 150 -20.30 -19.06 -14.39
C GLN A 150 -21.26 -17.88 -14.65
N ASP A 151 -22.22 -17.65 -13.77
CA ASP A 151 -23.26 -16.61 -13.91
C ASP A 151 -22.69 -15.18 -13.75
N LEU A 152 -21.63 -14.99 -12.97
CA LEU A 152 -20.94 -13.69 -12.82
C LEU A 152 -20.01 -13.37 -13.99
N LYS A 153 -19.53 -14.39 -14.72
CA LYS A 153 -18.72 -14.21 -15.93
C LYS A 153 -19.53 -13.69 -17.12
N ASN A 154 -20.84 -13.86 -17.09
CA ASN A 154 -21.73 -13.42 -18.17
C ASN A 154 -22.24 -11.98 -18.01
N ILE A 155 -21.85 -11.28 -16.91
CA ILE A 155 -22.22 -9.88 -16.64
C ILE A 155 -21.09 -8.91 -17.07
N LEU A 156 -19.92 -9.45 -17.42
CA LEU A 156 -18.75 -8.73 -17.91
C LEU A 156 -18.52 -9.03 -19.38
#